data_b57c66b33e82acefc5d49eae06798079
#
_entry.id   b57c66b33e82acefc5d49eae06798079
#
_cell.length_a   1.000
_cell.length_b   1.000
_cell.length_c   1.000
_cell.angle_alpha   90.00
_cell.angle_beta   90.00
_cell.angle_gamma   90.00
#
_symmetry.space_group_name_H-M   'P 1'
#
loop_
_entity.id
_entity.type
_entity.pdbx_description
1 polymer ?
#
loop_
_entity_poly.entity_id
_entity_poly.type
_entity_poly.pdbx_seq_one_letter_code
_entity_poly.pdbx_strand_id
1 'polypeptide(L)'
;MKKITYLLLLLLTIFALQSCIDDPSVNATRLRIHLTDAPLQASTENDVIHEFHVDIAKIEVLTTDGEGQEWVSLDYKGGHYNLLPLTNGKMEQIYDAYFPAGNLLKMKVYYGDNSYLVVNKDKIERKVHLDGAYQNGVIYDVSTALYAHNISNVIIDINAALSLYQEEGNYHFRPQARAFASTYGGTLKGKAGPAEALPAVFVLNETDTLLTFPEPADGMFQILGLSEGVWDIYIFSRLGELFTDTIFSDTIHSGKTLDLPTITLKPIEEPGEPDPENPDPETPSE
;
A
#
# COMPACT_ATOMS: atom_id res chain seq x y z
N MET A 1 55.47 6.59 48.70
CA MET A 1 55.33 6.37 47.24
C MET A 1 54.38 5.24 46.92
N LYS A 2 54.52 4.02 47.41
CA LYS A 2 53.64 2.88 47.09
C LYS A 2 52.11 3.13 47.34
N LYS A 3 51.74 3.85 48.44
CA LYS A 3 50.32 4.16 48.76
C LYS A 3 49.68 5.11 47.77
N ILE A 4 50.42 6.06 47.20
CA ILE A 4 49.99 7.01 46.19
C ILE A 4 49.75 6.28 44.85
N THR A 5 50.62 5.31 44.51
CA THR A 5 50.49 4.49 43.29
C THR A 5 49.22 3.63 43.33
N TYR A 6 48.87 3.04 44.50
CA TYR A 6 47.64 2.26 44.64
C TYR A 6 46.38 3.15 44.57
N LEU A 7 46.44 4.37 45.11
CA LEU A 7 45.32 5.32 45.01
C LEU A 7 45.10 5.78 43.58
N LEU A 8 46.18 6.02 42.81
CA LEU A 8 46.09 6.38 41.40
C LEU A 8 45.58 5.20 40.53
N LEU A 9 46.00 3.98 40.84
CA LEU A 9 45.47 2.80 40.17
C LEU A 9 43.99 2.56 40.46
N LEU A 10 43.55 2.77 41.69
CA LEU A 10 42.15 2.66 42.10
C LEU A 10 41.28 3.75 41.46
N LEU A 11 41.78 4.98 41.34
CA LEU A 11 41.07 6.05 40.60
C LEU A 11 40.95 5.74 39.09
N LEU A 12 41.98 5.16 38.47
CA LEU A 12 41.98 4.78 37.05
C LEU A 12 41.00 3.65 36.77
N THR A 13 40.80 2.71 37.71
CA THR A 13 39.82 1.62 37.55
C THR A 13 38.36 2.11 37.72
N ILE A 14 38.11 3.15 38.50
CA ILE A 14 36.80 3.74 38.67
C ILE A 14 36.39 4.50 37.39
N PHE A 15 37.31 5.15 36.70
CA PHE A 15 37.06 5.81 35.41
C PHE A 15 36.80 4.85 34.24
N ALA A 16 37.33 3.62 34.31
CA ALA A 16 37.11 2.60 33.25
C ALA A 16 35.73 1.93 33.35
N LEU A 17 34.96 2.13 34.43
CA LEU A 17 33.65 1.52 34.63
C LEU A 17 32.50 2.42 34.15
N GLN A 18 32.78 3.64 33.67
CA GLN A 18 31.77 4.52 33.04
C GLN A 18 31.68 4.34 31.53
N SER A 19 31.89 3.12 31.03
CA SER A 19 31.37 2.79 29.71
C SER A 19 29.85 2.69 29.85
N CYS A 20 29.14 3.80 29.71
CA CYS A 20 27.74 3.76 29.36
C CYS A 20 27.65 2.90 28.12
N ILE A 21 27.17 1.70 28.25
CA ILE A 21 26.63 0.97 27.11
C ILE A 21 25.37 1.78 26.80
N ASP A 22 25.47 2.69 25.82
CA ASP A 22 24.29 3.30 25.21
C ASP A 22 23.52 2.15 24.57
N ASP A 23 22.59 1.60 25.33
CA ASP A 23 21.64 0.63 24.79
C ASP A 23 20.74 1.41 23.82
N PRO A 24 20.88 1.19 22.52
CA PRO A 24 20.09 1.93 21.53
C PRO A 24 18.58 1.72 21.70
N SER A 25 18.16 0.76 22.51
CA SER A 25 16.75 0.51 22.82
C SER A 25 16.17 1.42 23.91
N VAL A 26 17.00 2.11 24.73
CA VAL A 26 16.54 2.86 25.91
C VAL A 26 15.61 4.03 25.56
N ASN A 27 15.76 4.64 24.37
CA ASN A 27 14.88 5.69 23.89
C ASN A 27 14.57 5.49 22.40
N ALA A 28 14.19 4.27 22.04
CA ALA A 28 13.96 3.88 20.67
C ALA A 28 12.62 3.15 20.52
N THR A 29 12.02 3.31 19.35
CA THR A 29 10.96 2.46 18.82
C THR A 29 11.56 1.36 17.96
N ARG A 30 10.83 0.27 17.74
CA ARG A 30 11.13 -0.64 16.64
C ARG A 30 10.36 -0.22 15.41
N LEU A 31 11.03 0.47 14.49
CA LEU A 31 10.42 0.93 13.24
C LEU A 31 10.38 -0.23 12.25
N ARG A 32 9.18 -0.55 11.78
CA ARG A 32 8.92 -1.51 10.71
C ARG A 32 8.27 -0.80 9.54
N ILE A 33 8.74 -1.12 8.34
CA ILE A 33 8.13 -0.65 7.10
C ILE A 33 7.60 -1.86 6.35
N HIS A 34 6.35 -1.75 5.95
CA HIS A 34 5.63 -2.76 5.19
C HIS A 34 5.28 -2.20 3.82
N LEU A 35 5.31 -3.08 2.83
CA LEU A 35 4.86 -2.79 1.47
C LEU A 35 3.54 -3.50 1.23
N THR A 36 2.59 -2.81 0.63
CA THR A 36 1.32 -3.35 0.14
C THR A 36 1.01 -2.75 -1.23
N ASP A 37 -0.01 -3.24 -1.89
CA ASP A 37 -0.39 -2.82 -3.24
C ASP A 37 -1.90 -2.71 -3.41
N ALA A 38 -2.31 -1.77 -4.27
CA ALA A 38 -3.61 -1.81 -4.90
C ALA A 38 -3.52 -2.66 -6.19
N PRO A 39 -4.54 -3.49 -6.47
CA PRO A 39 -4.44 -4.52 -7.49
C PRO A 39 -4.23 -3.96 -8.90
N LEU A 40 -3.38 -4.63 -9.65
CA LEU A 40 -3.15 -4.41 -11.08
C LEU A 40 -4.08 -5.30 -11.90
N GLN A 41 -4.61 -4.78 -13.00
CA GLN A 41 -5.24 -5.65 -14.00
C GLN A 41 -4.17 -6.53 -14.66
N ALA A 42 -4.31 -7.84 -14.52
CA ALA A 42 -3.28 -8.82 -14.88
C ALA A 42 -3.05 -9.00 -16.39
N SER A 43 -3.57 -8.13 -17.26
CA SER A 43 -3.37 -8.22 -18.70
C SER A 43 -3.33 -6.85 -19.37
N THR A 44 -2.44 -6.72 -20.34
CA THR A 44 -2.42 -5.64 -21.35
C THR A 44 -2.86 -6.20 -22.70
N GLU A 45 -2.87 -5.36 -23.76
CA GLU A 45 -3.21 -5.83 -25.12
C GLU A 45 -2.31 -6.98 -25.60
N ASN A 46 -1.05 -7.03 -25.14
CA ASN A 46 -0.05 -7.95 -25.69
C ASN A 46 0.48 -8.97 -24.68
N ASP A 47 0.36 -8.70 -23.37
CA ASP A 47 0.98 -9.49 -22.32
C ASP A 47 0.00 -9.81 -21.20
N VAL A 48 0.07 -11.03 -20.65
CA VAL A 48 -0.52 -11.42 -19.38
C VAL A 48 0.55 -11.27 -18.31
N ILE A 49 0.35 -10.36 -17.34
CA ILE A 49 1.30 -10.05 -16.28
C ILE A 49 1.11 -11.06 -15.14
N HIS A 50 2.16 -11.79 -14.79
CA HIS A 50 2.18 -12.75 -13.69
C HIS A 50 2.87 -12.20 -12.45
N GLU A 51 3.88 -11.32 -12.62
CA GLU A 51 4.61 -10.69 -11.52
C GLU A 51 4.97 -9.25 -11.92
N PHE A 52 4.94 -8.35 -10.95
CA PHE A 52 5.47 -7.00 -11.09
C PHE A 52 6.43 -6.73 -9.94
N HIS A 53 7.71 -6.77 -10.25
CA HIS A 53 8.79 -6.52 -9.31
C HIS A 53 9.23 -5.06 -9.36
N VAL A 54 9.05 -4.36 -8.23
CA VAL A 54 9.52 -2.98 -8.06
C VAL A 54 10.85 -2.99 -7.31
N ASP A 55 11.83 -2.29 -7.86
CA ASP A 55 13.14 -2.06 -7.23
C ASP A 55 13.03 -0.87 -6.28
N ILE A 56 13.20 -1.11 -4.96
CA ILE A 56 13.32 -0.06 -3.95
C ILE A 56 14.79 -0.01 -3.52
N ALA A 57 15.48 1.07 -3.89
CA ALA A 57 16.92 1.18 -3.71
C ALA A 57 17.32 1.76 -2.34
N LYS A 58 16.56 2.74 -1.83
CA LYS A 58 16.87 3.46 -0.59
C LYS A 58 15.60 4.04 0.03
N ILE A 59 15.62 4.16 1.37
CA ILE A 59 14.55 4.83 2.13
C ILE A 59 15.19 5.85 3.08
N GLU A 60 14.66 7.07 3.09
CA GLU A 60 14.96 8.12 4.05
C GLU A 60 13.69 8.54 4.78
N VAL A 61 13.83 8.99 6.01
CA VAL A 61 12.72 9.51 6.81
C VAL A 61 13.06 10.90 7.32
N LEU A 62 12.10 11.82 7.27
CA LEU A 62 12.17 13.12 7.89
C LEU A 62 11.62 13.02 9.30
N THR A 63 12.46 13.27 10.29
CA THR A 63 12.11 13.15 11.69
C THR A 63 12.30 14.48 12.44
N THR A 64 11.67 14.57 13.61
CA THR A 64 11.93 15.65 14.56
C THR A 64 11.81 15.10 16.00
N ASP A 65 12.75 15.51 16.85
CA ASP A 65 12.72 15.31 18.30
C ASP A 65 12.19 16.52 19.07
N GLY A 66 11.83 17.59 18.36
CA GLY A 66 11.36 18.87 18.87
C GLY A 66 12.38 20.02 18.76
N GLU A 67 13.65 19.74 18.48
CA GLU A 67 14.70 20.76 18.30
C GLU A 67 14.92 21.15 16.84
N GLY A 68 14.56 20.27 15.91
CA GLY A 68 14.70 20.48 14.47
C GLY A 68 14.14 19.35 13.64
N GLN A 69 14.23 19.49 12.32
CA GLN A 69 13.86 18.44 11.37
C GLN A 69 15.11 17.95 10.65
N GLU A 70 15.26 16.64 10.56
CA GLU A 70 16.39 16.00 9.90
C GLU A 70 15.95 14.85 9.01
N TRP A 71 16.57 14.74 7.81
CA TRP A 71 16.46 13.57 6.95
C TRP A 71 17.47 12.50 7.40
N VAL A 72 16.97 11.36 7.82
CA VAL A 72 17.77 10.21 8.24
C VAL A 72 17.65 9.10 7.21
N SER A 73 18.80 8.66 6.68
CA SER A 73 18.85 7.50 5.79
C SER A 73 18.76 6.23 6.63
N LEU A 74 17.79 5.36 6.31
CA LEU A 74 17.65 4.06 6.96
C LEU A 74 18.76 3.10 6.47
N ASP A 75 19.21 2.18 7.33
CA ASP A 75 20.09 1.08 6.95
C ASP A 75 19.30 0.00 6.19
N TYR A 76 18.69 0.43 5.10
CA TYR A 76 17.92 -0.40 4.20
C TYR A 76 18.83 -0.91 3.06
N LYS A 77 18.76 -2.20 2.75
CA LYS A 77 19.72 -2.84 1.83
C LYS A 77 19.28 -2.84 0.37
N GLY A 78 18.12 -2.26 0.10
CA GLY A 78 17.47 -2.40 -1.21
C GLY A 78 16.79 -3.76 -1.39
N GLY A 79 15.93 -3.85 -2.37
CA GLY A 79 15.24 -5.11 -2.70
C GLY A 79 14.27 -4.97 -3.87
N HIS A 80 13.92 -6.13 -4.44
CA HIS A 80 12.90 -6.26 -5.47
C HIS A 80 11.68 -6.95 -4.86
N TYR A 81 10.52 -6.34 -4.98
CA TYR A 81 9.29 -6.80 -4.35
C TYR A 81 8.21 -7.04 -5.39
N ASN A 82 7.68 -8.25 -5.42
CA ASN A 82 6.54 -8.56 -6.28
C ASN A 82 5.27 -7.95 -5.66
N LEU A 83 4.69 -6.96 -6.32
CA LEU A 83 3.51 -6.25 -5.82
C LEU A 83 2.23 -7.07 -5.92
N LEU A 84 2.06 -7.87 -6.98
CA LEU A 84 0.77 -8.50 -7.30
C LEU A 84 0.14 -9.35 -6.18
N PRO A 85 0.91 -10.09 -5.34
CA PRO A 85 0.33 -10.83 -4.23
C PRO A 85 0.01 -9.97 -3.00
N LEU A 86 0.43 -8.68 -2.97
CA LEU A 86 0.35 -7.81 -1.78
C LEU A 86 -0.97 -7.00 -1.74
N THR A 87 -2.07 -7.59 -2.18
CA THR A 87 -3.39 -6.97 -2.21
C THR A 87 -4.25 -7.35 -1.02
N ASN A 88 -5.35 -6.64 -0.80
CA ASN A 88 -6.36 -6.96 0.22
C ASN A 88 -5.78 -7.08 1.63
N GLY A 89 -4.89 -6.13 2.00
CA GLY A 89 -4.26 -6.09 3.32
C GLY A 89 -3.11 -7.07 3.52
N LYS A 90 -2.72 -7.84 2.49
CA LYS A 90 -1.47 -8.59 2.51
C LYS A 90 -0.29 -7.63 2.40
N MET A 91 0.75 -7.86 3.18
CA MET A 91 1.89 -6.97 3.26
C MET A 91 3.20 -7.76 3.33
N GLU A 92 4.26 -7.17 2.79
CA GLU A 92 5.63 -7.66 2.96
C GLU A 92 6.42 -6.69 3.86
N GLN A 93 7.09 -7.21 4.89
CA GLN A 93 7.95 -6.40 5.74
C GLN A 93 9.29 -6.20 5.05
N ILE A 94 9.58 -4.95 4.68
CA ILE A 94 10.80 -4.59 3.94
C ILE A 94 11.89 -3.97 4.83
N TYR A 95 11.54 -3.51 6.03
CA TYR A 95 12.49 -2.94 7.00
C TYR A 95 12.04 -3.25 8.43
N ASP A 96 13.02 -3.52 9.32
CA ASP A 96 12.80 -3.75 10.75
C ASP A 96 14.08 -3.44 11.54
N ALA A 97 14.13 -2.30 12.21
CA ALA A 97 15.25 -1.91 13.05
C ALA A 97 14.83 -0.99 14.19
N TYR A 98 15.71 -0.82 15.17
CA TYR A 98 15.55 0.22 16.18
C TYR A 98 15.79 1.60 15.58
N PHE A 99 14.93 2.54 15.93
CA PHE A 99 14.96 3.92 15.48
C PHE A 99 14.66 4.86 16.66
N PRO A 100 15.30 6.05 16.76
CA PRO A 100 15.04 6.99 17.83
C PRO A 100 13.55 7.33 17.96
N ALA A 101 13.07 7.46 19.22
CA ALA A 101 11.73 7.97 19.49
C ALA A 101 11.64 9.45 19.08
N GLY A 102 10.43 9.91 18.71
CA GLY A 102 10.20 11.28 18.23
C GLY A 102 8.98 11.32 17.31
N ASN A 103 9.02 12.15 16.27
CA ASN A 103 7.96 12.17 15.27
C ASN A 103 8.56 11.89 13.89
N LEU A 104 7.94 10.99 13.15
CA LEU A 104 8.20 10.74 11.74
C LEU A 104 7.19 11.56 10.93
N LEU A 105 7.71 12.53 10.15
CA LEU A 105 6.89 13.48 9.41
C LEU A 105 6.67 13.02 7.97
N LYS A 106 7.76 12.60 7.30
CA LYS A 106 7.76 12.21 5.90
C LYS A 106 8.65 11.00 5.67
N MET A 107 8.37 10.29 4.60
CA MET A 107 9.21 9.21 4.08
C MET A 107 9.58 9.53 2.64
N LYS A 108 10.83 9.32 2.28
CA LYS A 108 11.32 9.45 0.91
C LYS A 108 11.81 8.09 0.43
N VAL A 109 11.18 7.60 -0.61
CA VAL A 109 11.49 6.30 -1.23
C VAL A 109 12.21 6.55 -2.56
N TYR A 110 13.37 5.93 -2.71
CA TYR A 110 14.13 5.95 -3.96
C TYR A 110 13.89 4.63 -4.69
N TYR A 111 13.27 4.71 -5.83
CA TYR A 111 13.08 3.57 -6.71
C TYR A 111 14.30 3.40 -7.59
N GLY A 112 14.71 2.15 -7.82
CA GLY A 112 15.85 1.80 -8.66
C GLY A 112 15.44 1.55 -10.12
N ASP A 113 16.45 1.30 -10.94
CA ASP A 113 16.28 1.11 -12.39
C ASP A 113 16.10 -0.37 -12.81
N ASN A 114 15.98 -1.28 -11.83
CA ASN A 114 15.91 -2.71 -12.09
C ASN A 114 14.52 -3.31 -11.86
N SER A 115 13.47 -2.49 -11.91
CA SER A 115 12.09 -2.99 -11.90
C SER A 115 11.79 -3.80 -13.16
N TYR A 116 10.98 -4.87 -13.03
CA TYR A 116 10.63 -5.73 -14.15
C TYR A 116 9.27 -6.40 -13.96
N LEU A 117 8.70 -6.83 -15.08
CA LEU A 117 7.52 -7.70 -15.14
C LEU A 117 7.92 -9.11 -15.52
N VAL A 118 7.19 -10.10 -15.02
CA VAL A 118 7.19 -11.45 -15.56
C VAL A 118 5.88 -11.64 -16.32
N VAL A 119 5.98 -11.84 -17.62
CA VAL A 119 4.81 -11.87 -18.51
C VAL A 119 4.69 -13.19 -19.24
N ASN A 120 3.46 -13.55 -19.61
CA ASN A 120 3.08 -14.69 -20.43
C ASN A 120 3.46 -16.06 -19.85
N LYS A 121 2.99 -17.13 -20.47
CA LYS A 121 3.22 -18.52 -20.01
C LYS A 121 4.70 -18.90 -19.99
N ASP A 122 5.50 -18.30 -20.87
CA ASP A 122 6.93 -18.56 -20.99
C ASP A 122 7.77 -17.80 -19.95
N LYS A 123 7.11 -17.04 -19.06
CA LYS A 123 7.73 -16.25 -17.97
C LYS A 123 8.85 -15.32 -18.48
N ILE A 124 8.52 -14.57 -19.53
CA ILE A 124 9.47 -13.61 -20.12
C ILE A 124 9.58 -12.40 -19.20
N GLU A 125 10.82 -12.03 -18.85
CA GLU A 125 11.08 -10.79 -18.14
C GLU A 125 11.02 -9.59 -19.10
N ARG A 126 10.28 -8.56 -18.70
CA ARG A 126 10.22 -7.27 -19.37
C ARG A 126 10.73 -6.19 -18.41
N LYS A 127 11.75 -5.47 -18.81
CA LYS A 127 12.24 -4.34 -18.05
C LYS A 127 11.14 -3.27 -17.91
N VAL A 128 11.06 -2.68 -16.73
CA VAL A 128 10.19 -1.53 -16.45
C VAL A 128 11.09 -0.33 -16.17
N HIS A 129 10.93 0.73 -16.95
CA HIS A 129 11.75 1.93 -16.86
C HIS A 129 11.16 2.92 -15.85
N LEU A 130 11.95 3.34 -14.86
CA LEU A 130 11.54 4.41 -13.96
C LEU A 130 11.49 5.74 -14.71
N ASP A 131 10.38 6.47 -14.61
CA ASP A 131 10.26 7.80 -15.21
C ASP A 131 11.29 8.76 -14.59
N GLY A 132 11.94 9.55 -15.46
CA GLY A 132 13.03 10.45 -15.06
C GLY A 132 12.67 11.45 -13.96
N ALA A 133 11.41 11.85 -13.87
CA ALA A 133 10.90 12.75 -12.82
C ALA A 133 11.03 12.16 -11.40
N TYR A 134 11.12 10.83 -11.25
CA TYR A 134 11.13 10.12 -9.96
C TYR A 134 12.50 9.60 -9.54
N GLN A 135 13.55 9.81 -10.34
CA GLN A 135 14.92 9.36 -10.05
C GLN A 135 15.51 9.94 -8.75
N ASN A 136 15.04 11.11 -8.32
CA ASN A 136 15.48 11.75 -7.08
C ASN A 136 14.68 11.31 -5.84
N GLY A 137 13.89 10.25 -5.95
CA GLY A 137 13.02 9.73 -4.92
C GLY A 137 11.68 10.47 -4.82
N VAL A 138 10.70 9.80 -4.25
CA VAL A 138 9.35 10.31 -4.02
C VAL A 138 9.13 10.52 -2.54
N ILE A 139 8.58 11.67 -2.17
CA ILE A 139 8.31 12.05 -0.78
C ILE A 139 6.83 11.80 -0.49
N TYR A 140 6.57 11.08 0.60
CA TYR A 140 5.24 10.80 1.13
C TYR A 140 5.09 11.40 2.52
N ASP A 141 3.96 12.02 2.82
CA ASP A 141 3.60 12.47 4.17
C ASP A 141 3.16 11.26 5.00
N VAL A 142 3.68 11.15 6.23
CA VAL A 142 3.36 10.04 7.16
C VAL A 142 2.76 10.56 8.46
N SER A 143 3.37 11.59 9.07
CA SER A 143 2.90 12.31 10.26
C SER A 143 2.47 11.41 11.42
N THR A 144 3.42 10.69 12.03
CA THR A 144 3.15 9.81 13.17
C THR A 144 4.17 9.96 14.28
N ALA A 145 3.74 9.74 15.54
CA ALA A 145 4.62 9.68 16.69
C ALA A 145 5.29 8.31 16.81
N LEU A 146 6.57 8.32 17.12
CA LEU A 146 7.39 7.16 17.38
C LEU A 146 7.65 7.06 18.88
N TYR A 147 6.93 6.20 19.59
CA TYR A 147 7.04 6.05 21.03
C TYR A 147 8.15 5.07 21.41
N ALA A 148 8.98 5.44 22.38
CA ALA A 148 9.99 4.53 22.94
C ALA A 148 9.36 3.24 23.46
N HIS A 149 10.11 2.15 23.38
CA HIS A 149 9.70 0.80 23.79
C HIS A 149 8.44 0.25 23.09
N ASN A 150 8.08 0.83 21.94
CA ASN A 150 6.94 0.42 21.15
C ASN A 150 7.38 -0.11 19.76
N ILE A 151 6.44 -0.69 19.03
CA ILE A 151 6.60 -1.03 17.62
C ILE A 151 5.79 -0.03 16.81
N SER A 152 6.47 0.69 15.91
CA SER A 152 5.85 1.63 14.99
C SER A 152 5.87 1.03 13.58
N ASN A 153 4.69 0.74 13.04
CA ASN A 153 4.55 0.20 11.70
C ASN A 153 4.14 1.32 10.74
N VAL A 154 4.88 1.46 9.64
CA VAL A 154 4.56 2.34 8.52
C VAL A 154 4.31 1.48 7.30
N ILE A 155 3.28 1.80 6.54
CA ILE A 155 2.87 1.07 5.35
C ILE A 155 3.13 1.97 4.14
N ILE A 156 3.80 1.43 3.13
CA ILE A 156 3.90 2.00 1.79
C ILE A 156 2.90 1.23 0.93
N ASP A 157 1.90 1.93 0.42
CA ASP A 157 0.84 1.37 -0.41
C ASP A 157 1.04 1.89 -1.84
N ILE A 158 1.59 1.04 -2.70
CA ILE A 158 1.82 1.37 -4.11
C ILE A 158 0.57 1.00 -4.90
N ASN A 159 0.06 1.92 -5.70
CA ASN A 159 -1.01 1.60 -6.65
C ASN A 159 -0.38 1.11 -7.97
N ALA A 160 -0.22 -0.20 -8.12
CA ALA A 160 0.40 -0.78 -9.31
C ALA A 160 -0.37 -0.43 -10.59
N ALA A 161 -1.72 -0.37 -10.53
CA ALA A 161 -2.56 -0.06 -11.69
C ALA A 161 -2.36 1.35 -12.23
N LEU A 162 -2.10 2.32 -11.34
CA LEU A 162 -1.83 3.71 -11.72
C LEU A 162 -0.34 3.99 -11.95
N SER A 163 0.53 3.08 -11.46
CA SER A 163 1.98 3.25 -11.55
C SER A 163 2.60 2.67 -12.80
N LEU A 164 2.02 1.59 -13.32
CA LEU A 164 2.52 0.88 -14.50
C LEU A 164 1.78 1.35 -15.76
N TYR A 165 2.52 1.73 -16.79
CA TYR A 165 1.94 2.05 -18.09
C TYR A 165 2.87 1.61 -19.23
N GLN A 166 2.34 1.56 -20.44
CA GLN A 166 3.09 1.20 -21.64
C GLN A 166 3.14 2.38 -22.60
N GLU A 167 4.33 2.66 -23.13
CA GLU A 167 4.56 3.68 -24.14
C GLU A 167 5.55 3.14 -25.18
N GLU A 168 5.20 3.26 -26.45
CA GLU A 168 6.01 2.77 -27.58
C GLU A 168 6.49 1.30 -27.43
N GLY A 169 5.66 0.45 -26.82
CA GLY A 169 5.96 -0.97 -26.56
C GLY A 169 6.85 -1.25 -25.36
N ASN A 170 7.31 -0.22 -24.63
CA ASN A 170 8.09 -0.35 -23.41
C ASN A 170 7.20 -0.14 -22.17
N TYR A 171 7.55 -0.82 -21.08
CA TYR A 171 6.89 -0.61 -19.79
C TYR A 171 7.59 0.46 -18.97
N HIS A 172 6.80 1.33 -18.35
CA HIS A 172 7.26 2.46 -17.55
C HIS A 172 6.62 2.42 -16.17
N PHE A 173 7.37 2.90 -15.19
CA PHE A 173 6.95 3.01 -13.79
C PHE A 173 6.94 4.48 -13.35
N ARG A 174 5.74 4.95 -13.02
CA ARG A 174 5.48 6.25 -12.41
C ARG A 174 4.92 6.00 -11.02
N PRO A 175 5.72 6.02 -9.96
CA PRO A 175 5.28 5.66 -8.62
C PRO A 175 4.07 6.47 -8.16
N GLN A 176 2.91 5.85 -8.12
CA GLN A 176 1.71 6.36 -7.48
C GLN A 176 1.52 5.58 -6.20
N ALA A 177 1.84 6.19 -5.07
CA ALA A 177 1.82 5.52 -3.78
C ALA A 177 1.47 6.51 -2.67
N ARG A 178 1.10 5.98 -1.52
CA ARG A 178 0.94 6.69 -0.26
C ARG A 178 1.71 5.98 0.83
N ALA A 179 2.09 6.70 1.89
CA ALA A 179 2.67 6.10 3.07
C ALA A 179 1.92 6.57 4.31
N PHE A 180 1.66 5.68 5.24
CA PHE A 180 0.90 5.99 6.45
C PHE A 180 1.27 5.06 7.60
N ALA A 181 1.10 5.54 8.84
CA ALA A 181 1.24 4.69 10.01
C ALA A 181 0.08 3.66 10.05
N SER A 182 0.35 2.44 10.50
CA SER A 182 -0.68 1.39 10.60
C SER A 182 -1.84 1.76 11.54
N THR A 183 -1.64 2.79 12.37
CA THR A 183 -2.66 3.36 13.25
C THR A 183 -3.45 4.50 12.62
N TYR A 184 -3.07 4.92 11.39
CA TYR A 184 -3.75 5.99 10.67
C TYR A 184 -5.05 5.51 10.04
N GLY A 185 -6.08 6.31 10.18
CA GLY A 185 -7.36 6.11 9.52
C GLY A 185 -8.09 4.84 9.96
N GLY A 186 -9.06 4.44 9.16
CA GLY A 186 -9.83 3.22 9.33
C GLY A 186 -9.58 2.20 8.25
N THR A 187 -10.25 1.08 8.38
CA THR A 187 -10.21 -0.04 7.42
C THR A 187 -11.59 -0.29 6.88
N LEU A 188 -11.72 -0.43 5.57
CA LEU A 188 -12.90 -0.99 4.92
C LEU A 188 -12.64 -2.44 4.55
N LYS A 189 -13.56 -3.34 4.86
CA LYS A 189 -13.51 -4.73 4.38
C LYS A 189 -14.91 -5.24 4.07
N GLY A 190 -14.98 -6.29 3.27
CA GLY A 190 -16.24 -6.93 2.92
C GLY A 190 -16.04 -8.09 1.97
N LYS A 191 -17.13 -8.51 1.36
CA LYS A 191 -17.13 -9.50 0.29
C LYS A 191 -17.96 -8.98 -0.89
N ALA A 192 -17.46 -9.17 -2.10
CA ALA A 192 -18.19 -8.89 -3.32
C ALA A 192 -18.05 -10.05 -4.31
N GLY A 193 -19.13 -10.39 -4.96
CA GLY A 193 -19.20 -11.52 -5.89
C GLY A 193 -20.44 -11.43 -6.79
N PRO A 194 -20.66 -12.44 -7.64
CA PRO A 194 -19.86 -13.64 -7.82
C PRO A 194 -18.52 -13.35 -8.54
N ALA A 195 -17.57 -14.30 -8.48
CA ALA A 195 -16.24 -14.16 -9.12
C ALA A 195 -16.35 -13.96 -10.65
N GLU A 196 -17.36 -14.54 -11.28
CA GLU A 196 -17.64 -14.41 -12.72
C GLU A 196 -17.96 -12.98 -13.13
N ALA A 197 -18.48 -12.16 -12.21
CA ALA A 197 -18.72 -10.73 -12.44
C ALA A 197 -17.41 -9.92 -12.46
N LEU A 198 -16.27 -10.50 -12.08
CA LEU A 198 -15.00 -9.80 -11.89
C LEU A 198 -15.17 -8.50 -11.09
N PRO A 199 -15.69 -8.56 -9.85
CA PRO A 199 -16.03 -7.36 -9.10
C PRO A 199 -14.82 -6.48 -8.84
N ALA A 200 -15.06 -5.16 -8.79
CA ALA A 200 -14.12 -4.13 -8.35
C ALA A 200 -14.78 -3.28 -7.27
N VAL A 201 -13.99 -2.84 -6.30
CA VAL A 201 -14.41 -1.95 -5.22
C VAL A 201 -13.63 -0.66 -5.34
N PHE A 202 -14.31 0.41 -5.64
CA PHE A 202 -13.78 1.75 -5.79
C PHE A 202 -14.34 2.63 -4.69
N VAL A 203 -13.48 3.32 -3.97
CA VAL A 203 -13.89 4.22 -2.90
C VAL A 203 -13.28 5.59 -3.10
N LEU A 204 -14.05 6.62 -2.87
CA LEU A 204 -13.59 8.00 -3.00
C LEU A 204 -14.18 8.89 -1.92
N ASN A 205 -13.43 9.92 -1.58
CA ASN A 205 -13.89 11.08 -0.83
C ASN A 205 -13.39 12.36 -1.52
N GLU A 206 -13.44 13.50 -0.84
CA GLU A 206 -13.00 14.79 -1.42
C GLU A 206 -11.52 14.83 -1.80
N THR A 207 -10.67 14.01 -1.16
CA THR A 207 -9.20 14.07 -1.29
C THR A 207 -8.59 12.83 -1.92
N ASP A 208 -9.20 11.67 -1.72
CA ASP A 208 -8.60 10.38 -2.05
C ASP A 208 -9.51 9.52 -2.90
N THR A 209 -8.87 8.70 -3.71
CA THR A 209 -9.51 7.70 -4.56
C THR A 209 -8.72 6.41 -4.49
N LEU A 210 -9.38 5.32 -4.07
CA LEU A 210 -8.72 4.02 -3.91
C LEU A 210 -9.54 2.93 -4.61
N LEU A 211 -8.84 1.90 -5.09
CA LEU A 211 -9.41 0.77 -5.81
C LEU A 211 -8.86 -0.53 -5.23
N THR A 212 -9.71 -1.54 -5.11
CA THR A 212 -9.26 -2.92 -4.87
C THR A 212 -10.11 -3.90 -5.66
N PHE A 213 -9.57 -5.11 -5.89
CA PHE A 213 -10.30 -6.22 -6.49
C PHE A 213 -10.51 -7.31 -5.44
N PRO A 214 -11.73 -7.77 -5.23
CA PRO A 214 -12.00 -8.92 -4.38
C PRO A 214 -11.21 -10.15 -4.78
N GLU A 215 -10.77 -10.93 -3.80
CA GLU A 215 -10.08 -12.20 -4.04
C GLU A 215 -11.00 -13.15 -4.82
N PRO A 216 -10.55 -13.73 -5.94
CA PRO A 216 -11.40 -14.60 -6.74
C PRO A 216 -11.91 -15.84 -6.00
N ALA A 217 -11.17 -16.31 -4.98
CA ALA A 217 -11.47 -17.55 -4.27
C ALA A 217 -12.67 -17.43 -3.32
N ASP A 218 -12.86 -16.26 -2.68
CA ASP A 218 -13.87 -16.10 -1.62
C ASP A 218 -14.58 -14.74 -1.64
N GLY A 219 -14.23 -13.87 -2.60
CA GLY A 219 -14.78 -12.53 -2.77
C GLY A 219 -14.34 -11.50 -1.74
N MET A 220 -13.41 -11.84 -0.84
CA MET A 220 -12.96 -10.91 0.20
C MET A 220 -12.16 -9.74 -0.38
N PHE A 221 -12.37 -8.56 0.19
CA PHE A 221 -11.57 -7.38 -0.09
C PHE A 221 -11.29 -6.59 1.18
N GLN A 222 -10.19 -5.81 1.16
CA GLN A 222 -9.81 -4.93 2.25
C GLN A 222 -9.03 -3.72 1.72
N ILE A 223 -9.37 -2.53 2.24
CA ILE A 223 -8.65 -1.27 1.98
C ILE A 223 -8.25 -0.68 3.34
N LEU A 224 -6.97 -0.39 3.50
CA LEU A 224 -6.38 0.13 4.74
C LEU A 224 -6.15 1.65 4.64
N GLY A 225 -6.02 2.32 5.80
CA GLY A 225 -5.58 3.71 5.89
C GLY A 225 -6.52 4.69 5.20
N LEU A 226 -7.82 4.47 5.32
CA LEU A 226 -8.85 5.41 4.88
C LEU A 226 -8.96 6.53 5.92
N SER A 227 -8.85 7.79 5.49
CA SER A 227 -9.06 8.94 6.36
C SER A 227 -10.46 8.89 7.01
N GLU A 228 -10.56 9.45 8.23
CA GLU A 228 -11.87 9.56 8.88
C GLU A 228 -12.80 10.48 8.10
N GLY A 229 -14.05 10.04 7.90
CA GLY A 229 -15.05 10.79 7.16
C GLY A 229 -15.98 9.92 6.33
N VAL A 230 -16.83 10.56 5.55
CA VAL A 230 -17.75 9.90 4.64
C VAL A 230 -16.99 9.52 3.36
N TRP A 231 -17.22 8.30 2.91
CA TRP A 231 -16.68 7.75 1.68
C TRP A 231 -17.81 7.23 0.81
N ASP A 232 -17.76 7.54 -0.47
CA ASP A 232 -18.61 6.92 -1.48
C ASP A 232 -17.98 5.61 -1.92
N ILE A 233 -18.76 4.54 -1.89
CA ILE A 233 -18.34 3.17 -2.14
C ILE A 233 -19.09 2.66 -3.37
N TYR A 234 -18.32 2.29 -4.39
CA TYR A 234 -18.81 1.76 -5.66
C TYR A 234 -18.33 0.32 -5.80
N ILE A 235 -19.25 -0.60 -5.94
CA ILE A 235 -18.95 -2.01 -6.21
C ILE A 235 -19.60 -2.36 -7.53
N PHE A 236 -18.78 -2.65 -8.53
CA PHE A 236 -19.22 -2.81 -9.90
C PHE A 236 -18.50 -3.98 -10.60
N SER A 237 -19.08 -4.42 -11.71
CA SER A 237 -18.49 -5.43 -12.57
C SER A 237 -17.51 -4.82 -13.55
N ARG A 238 -16.31 -5.40 -13.69
CA ARG A 238 -15.35 -5.05 -14.75
C ARG A 238 -15.76 -5.56 -16.13
N LEU A 239 -16.84 -6.32 -16.20
CA LEU A 239 -17.46 -6.76 -17.47
C LEU A 239 -18.49 -5.77 -18.01
N GLY A 240 -18.61 -4.57 -17.40
CA GLY A 240 -19.54 -3.53 -17.81
C GLY A 240 -20.99 -3.89 -17.50
N GLU A 241 -21.88 -3.56 -18.41
CA GLU A 241 -23.34 -3.64 -18.22
C GLU A 241 -23.93 -5.06 -18.11
N LEU A 242 -23.10 -6.10 -17.99
CA LEU A 242 -23.59 -7.47 -17.80
C LEU A 242 -24.08 -7.76 -16.39
N PHE A 243 -23.70 -6.93 -15.41
CA PHE A 243 -24.05 -7.09 -14.00
C PHE A 243 -24.48 -5.75 -13.40
N THR A 244 -25.30 -5.83 -12.33
CA THR A 244 -25.72 -4.64 -11.57
C THR A 244 -24.58 -4.07 -10.75
N ASP A 245 -24.57 -2.74 -10.58
CA ASP A 245 -23.68 -2.04 -9.66
C ASP A 245 -24.36 -1.81 -8.31
N THR A 246 -23.53 -1.58 -7.29
CA THR A 246 -23.98 -1.15 -5.96
C THR A 246 -23.21 0.10 -5.55
N ILE A 247 -23.96 1.18 -5.24
CA ILE A 247 -23.39 2.48 -4.87
C ILE A 247 -24.03 2.94 -3.58
N PHE A 248 -23.23 3.31 -2.60
CA PHE A 248 -23.67 3.89 -1.33
C PHE A 248 -22.55 4.68 -0.67
N SER A 249 -22.90 5.48 0.34
CA SER A 249 -21.92 6.18 1.17
C SER A 249 -21.96 5.63 2.58
N ASP A 250 -20.79 5.56 3.23
CA ASP A 250 -20.69 5.18 4.64
C ASP A 250 -19.52 5.93 5.32
N THR A 251 -19.50 5.91 6.65
CA THR A 251 -18.52 6.67 7.43
C THR A 251 -17.41 5.77 7.93
N ILE A 252 -16.19 6.13 7.57
CA ILE A 252 -14.96 5.53 8.12
C ILE A 252 -14.59 6.25 9.41
N HIS A 253 -14.35 5.50 10.48
CA HIS A 253 -13.83 6.00 11.75
C HIS A 253 -12.40 5.56 11.97
N SER A 254 -11.53 6.49 12.40
CA SER A 254 -10.13 6.19 12.72
C SER A 254 -10.00 5.06 13.74
N GLY A 255 -9.09 4.13 13.47
CA GLY A 255 -8.84 2.95 14.30
C GLY A 255 -9.96 1.90 14.31
N LYS A 256 -10.97 2.04 13.45
CA LYS A 256 -12.08 1.10 13.32
C LYS A 256 -12.09 0.40 11.96
N THR A 257 -12.72 -0.75 11.94
CA THR A 257 -13.03 -1.46 10.70
C THR A 257 -14.51 -1.28 10.39
N LEU A 258 -14.81 -0.77 9.20
CA LEU A 258 -16.12 -0.85 8.59
C LEU A 258 -16.22 -2.19 7.86
N ASP A 259 -17.06 -3.08 8.38
CA ASP A 259 -17.25 -4.42 7.84
C ASP A 259 -18.57 -4.46 7.05
N LEU A 260 -18.47 -4.48 5.74
CA LEU A 260 -19.62 -4.49 4.87
C LEU A 260 -20.26 -5.89 4.78
N PRO A 261 -21.58 -5.98 4.63
CA PRO A 261 -22.23 -7.24 4.29
C PRO A 261 -21.73 -7.75 2.94
N THR A 262 -21.99 -9.02 2.63
CA THR A 262 -21.68 -9.56 1.30
C THR A 262 -22.52 -8.85 0.24
N ILE A 263 -21.86 -8.28 -0.76
CA ILE A 263 -22.46 -7.61 -1.91
C ILE A 263 -22.49 -8.60 -3.08
N THR A 264 -23.67 -8.83 -3.62
CA THR A 264 -23.85 -9.72 -4.77
C THR A 264 -24.29 -8.91 -5.99
N LEU A 265 -23.42 -8.85 -7.00
CA LEU A 265 -23.74 -8.31 -8.31
C LEU A 265 -24.62 -9.32 -9.06
N LYS A 266 -25.77 -8.87 -9.56
CA LYS A 266 -26.71 -9.74 -10.28
C LYS A 266 -26.53 -9.55 -11.78
N PRO A 267 -26.62 -10.62 -12.58
CA PRO A 267 -26.69 -10.47 -14.02
C PRO A 267 -27.88 -9.56 -14.40
N ILE A 268 -27.64 -8.69 -15.37
CA ILE A 268 -28.72 -7.90 -15.99
C ILE A 268 -29.39 -8.82 -17.00
N GLU A 269 -30.65 -9.13 -16.77
CA GLU A 269 -31.44 -9.91 -17.73
C GLU A 269 -31.66 -9.06 -18.98
N GLU A 270 -31.27 -9.58 -20.15
CA GLU A 270 -31.67 -8.96 -21.41
C GLU A 270 -33.20 -8.91 -21.46
N PRO A 271 -33.81 -7.80 -21.98
CA PRO A 271 -35.24 -7.78 -22.22
C PRO A 271 -35.58 -8.99 -23.07
N GLY A 272 -36.37 -9.90 -22.52
CA GLY A 272 -36.74 -11.13 -23.23
C GLY A 272 -37.26 -10.78 -24.62
N GLU A 273 -36.87 -11.57 -25.63
CA GLU A 273 -37.55 -11.47 -26.94
C GLU A 273 -39.05 -11.49 -26.70
N PRO A 274 -39.79 -10.60 -27.36
CA PRO A 274 -41.27 -10.55 -27.21
C PRO A 274 -41.80 -11.95 -27.48
N ASP A 275 -42.57 -12.46 -26.53
CA ASP A 275 -43.22 -13.77 -26.59
C ASP A 275 -44.00 -13.86 -27.92
N PRO A 276 -43.63 -14.73 -28.86
CA PRO A 276 -44.32 -14.82 -30.14
C PRO A 276 -45.82 -15.21 -29.99
N GLU A 277 -46.21 -15.71 -28.82
CA GLU A 277 -47.62 -16.05 -28.51
C GLU A 277 -48.41 -14.88 -27.93
N ASN A 278 -47.75 -13.76 -27.53
CA ASN A 278 -48.41 -12.57 -27.02
C ASN A 278 -47.79 -11.29 -27.62
N PRO A 279 -48.02 -10.99 -28.90
CA PRO A 279 -47.53 -9.76 -29.51
C PRO A 279 -48.16 -8.55 -28.80
N ASP A 280 -47.34 -7.52 -28.50
CA ASP A 280 -47.72 -6.24 -27.92
C ASP A 280 -49.01 -5.70 -28.59
N PRO A 281 -50.01 -5.21 -27.84
CA PRO A 281 -51.21 -4.66 -28.40
C PRO A 281 -50.82 -3.49 -29.30
N GLU A 282 -51.14 -3.64 -30.60
CA GLU A 282 -50.86 -2.68 -31.66
C GLU A 282 -51.20 -1.24 -31.22
N THR A 283 -50.23 -0.35 -31.38
CA THR A 283 -50.45 1.10 -31.36
C THR A 283 -51.56 1.44 -32.38
N PRO A 284 -52.62 2.17 -32.02
CA PRO A 284 -53.65 2.55 -33.00
C PRO A 284 -53.02 3.41 -34.09
N SER A 285 -53.14 2.98 -35.32
CA SER A 285 -52.82 3.77 -36.51
C SER A 285 -53.78 4.96 -36.60
N GLU A 286 -53.25 6.18 -36.61
CA GLU A 286 -53.94 7.36 -37.13
C GLU A 286 -54.13 7.28 -38.64
#